data_3e83be33e6f58e482752610c6346fe28
#
_entry.id   3e83be33e6f58e482752610c6346fe28
#
_cell.length_a   1.000
_cell.length_b   1.000
_cell.length_c   1.000
_cell.angle_alpha   90.00
_cell.angle_beta   90.00
_cell.angle_gamma   90.00
#
_symmetry.space_group_name_H-M   'P 1'
#
loop_
_entity.id
_entity.type
_entity.pdbx_description
1 polymer ?
#
loop_
_entity_poly.entity_id
_entity_poly.type
_entity_poly.pdbx_seq_one_letter_code
_entity_poly.pdbx_strand_id
1 'polypeptide(L)'
;MKRGKILVVDDNQGIRSALKILLPAHFAEVEIIASPKSLVTTMESFRPDVVLLDMNFYTDINTGNEGLYWTGELKKMWPEVQIVLFTAYADIALAVEGMKRGAFDFIVKPWDNDKLISTLKAAYDASPKGAKKCEMVTSSDMYWGDTPAMMQIKRTVEKIAPTDATVLITGENGTGKDVLAREIHARSSRKAMPMVCVDAGAIAETLFESELFGHVKGAFTDAHADHVGKFEQADGGSLFLDEIGNIPLHLQAKLLRVLQNRTVTRVGSEKQIPVDIRLICATNMDLEKMVAEGRFREDLYYRINTMHISLPALRERSEDVMPLAERFLAMYAEKYRRNVVSISPEAAELLKGHEWSGNIRELQNTVEKAVILSEGTILKAEDLSLEKKHTSKAAPKRTLDEAEAQTIRDTMARCGGNLTLVAKELGISRPTLYSKLKKYDI
;
A
#
# COMPACT_ATOMS: atom_id res chain seq x y z
N MET A 1 8.14 -16.39 -0.94
CA MET A 1 8.36 -17.40 0.13
C MET A 1 7.49 -17.06 1.33
N LYS A 2 6.82 -18.03 1.94
CA LYS A 2 6.09 -17.84 3.20
C LYS A 2 7.09 -17.52 4.31
N ARG A 3 6.77 -16.56 5.17
CA ARG A 3 7.69 -16.08 6.22
C ARG A 3 6.95 -16.01 7.55
N GLY A 4 7.69 -16.10 8.65
CA GLY A 4 7.18 -15.94 10.01
C GLY A 4 6.59 -17.20 10.62
N LYS A 5 6.80 -17.34 11.92
CA LYS A 5 6.22 -18.38 12.76
C LYS A 5 5.10 -17.75 13.59
N ILE A 6 3.89 -18.26 13.43
CA ILE A 6 2.70 -17.75 14.11
C ILE A 6 2.24 -18.79 15.12
N LEU A 7 2.06 -18.38 16.37
CA LEU A 7 1.40 -19.16 17.40
C LEU A 7 -0.02 -18.61 17.61
N VAL A 8 -1.01 -19.47 17.51
CA VAL A 8 -2.41 -19.14 17.83
C VAL A 8 -2.80 -19.77 19.14
N VAL A 9 -3.41 -18.98 20.01
CA VAL A 9 -3.92 -19.41 21.31
C VAL A 9 -5.39 -19.03 21.40
N ASP A 10 -6.29 -20.01 21.24
CA ASP A 10 -7.73 -19.78 21.22
C ASP A 10 -8.43 -21.07 21.69
N ASP A 11 -9.38 -21.00 22.63
CA ASP A 11 -10.06 -22.17 23.16
C ASP A 11 -11.21 -22.66 22.26
N ASN A 12 -11.68 -21.83 21.34
CA ASN A 12 -12.76 -22.16 20.42
C ASN A 12 -12.28 -23.08 19.29
N GLN A 13 -12.82 -24.29 19.22
CA GLN A 13 -12.45 -25.29 18.21
C GLN A 13 -12.74 -24.85 16.78
N GLY A 14 -13.85 -24.13 16.54
CA GLY A 14 -14.22 -23.64 15.20
C GLY A 14 -13.22 -22.62 14.68
N ILE A 15 -12.81 -21.68 15.54
CA ILE A 15 -11.79 -20.67 15.23
C ILE A 15 -10.45 -21.34 14.92
N ARG A 16 -9.99 -22.25 15.78
CA ARG A 16 -8.75 -22.99 15.53
C ARG A 16 -8.76 -23.75 14.21
N SER A 17 -9.89 -24.39 13.88
CA SER A 17 -10.03 -25.11 12.60
C SER A 17 -9.97 -24.18 11.39
N ALA A 18 -10.62 -23.03 11.45
CA ALA A 18 -10.58 -22.02 10.38
C ALA A 18 -9.16 -21.46 10.19
N LEU A 19 -8.48 -21.09 11.28
CA LEU A 19 -7.13 -20.54 11.24
C LEU A 19 -6.08 -21.59 10.80
N LYS A 20 -6.28 -22.88 11.14
CA LYS A 20 -5.43 -23.99 10.70
C LYS A 20 -5.45 -24.18 9.18
N ILE A 21 -6.53 -23.81 8.51
CA ILE A 21 -6.65 -23.83 7.05
C ILE A 21 -6.09 -22.55 6.44
N LEU A 22 -6.42 -21.40 7.02
CA LEU A 22 -6.11 -20.08 6.46
C LEU A 22 -4.62 -19.72 6.58
N LEU A 23 -4.05 -19.78 7.79
CA LEU A 23 -2.73 -19.22 8.07
C LEU A 23 -1.57 -19.94 7.37
N PRO A 24 -1.54 -21.28 7.19
CA PRO A 24 -0.45 -21.96 6.49
C PRO A 24 -0.34 -21.58 5.00
N ALA A 25 -1.37 -20.95 4.42
CA ALA A 25 -1.30 -20.39 3.08
C ALA A 25 -0.38 -19.15 3.02
N HIS A 26 -0.21 -18.42 4.12
CA HIS A 26 0.44 -17.12 4.18
C HIS A 26 1.74 -17.09 5.00
N PHE A 27 1.90 -17.99 6.01
CA PHE A 27 3.04 -18.03 6.93
C PHE A 27 3.83 -19.32 6.79
N ALA A 28 5.11 -19.30 7.23
CA ALA A 28 6.02 -20.42 7.06
C ALA A 28 5.68 -21.58 7.99
N GLU A 29 5.43 -21.29 9.26
CA GLU A 29 5.06 -22.26 10.28
C GLU A 29 3.93 -21.70 11.13
N VAL A 30 2.94 -22.52 11.42
CA VAL A 30 1.79 -22.14 12.26
C VAL A 30 1.55 -23.23 13.28
N GLU A 31 1.58 -22.86 14.56
CA GLU A 31 1.22 -23.74 15.67
C GLU A 31 -0.04 -23.20 16.35
N ILE A 32 -0.92 -24.09 16.80
CA ILE A 32 -2.22 -23.72 17.36
C ILE A 32 -2.44 -24.51 18.65
N ILE A 33 -2.64 -23.80 19.74
CA ILE A 33 -2.92 -24.38 21.05
C ILE A 33 -4.28 -23.94 21.56
N ALA A 34 -4.91 -24.82 22.36
CA ALA A 34 -6.27 -24.58 22.84
C ALA A 34 -6.32 -23.87 24.21
N SER A 35 -5.19 -23.78 24.92
CA SER A 35 -5.16 -23.23 26.25
C SER A 35 -3.83 -22.57 26.54
N PRO A 36 -3.83 -21.49 27.32
CA PRO A 36 -2.60 -20.83 27.72
C PRO A 36 -1.74 -21.66 28.70
N LYS A 37 -2.24 -22.79 29.19
CA LYS A 37 -1.47 -23.70 30.09
C LYS A 37 -0.21 -24.23 29.41
N SER A 38 -0.24 -24.47 28.11
CA SER A 38 0.92 -24.94 27.34
C SER A 38 1.69 -23.78 26.65
N LEU A 39 1.28 -22.54 26.88
CA LEU A 39 1.82 -21.38 26.20
C LEU A 39 3.32 -21.23 26.43
N VAL A 40 3.78 -21.25 27.66
CA VAL A 40 5.21 -21.09 28.01
C VAL A 40 6.07 -22.18 27.35
N THR A 41 5.67 -23.43 27.46
CA THR A 41 6.39 -24.59 26.89
C THR A 41 6.43 -24.49 25.36
N THR A 42 5.31 -24.05 24.72
CA THR A 42 5.25 -23.85 23.26
C THR A 42 6.09 -22.67 22.83
N MET A 43 6.11 -21.59 23.58
CA MET A 43 6.99 -20.44 23.32
C MET A 43 8.47 -20.81 23.29
N GLU A 44 8.90 -21.65 24.24
CA GLU A 44 10.30 -22.14 24.32
C GLU A 44 10.68 -23.05 23.14
N SER A 45 9.79 -23.99 22.79
CA SER A 45 10.05 -24.98 21.74
C SER A 45 9.88 -24.43 20.34
N PHE A 46 8.76 -23.74 20.07
CA PHE A 46 8.39 -23.25 18.75
C PHE A 46 9.04 -21.91 18.40
N ARG A 47 9.26 -21.04 19.40
CA ARG A 47 9.84 -19.70 19.26
C ARG A 47 9.13 -18.88 18.18
N PRO A 48 7.85 -18.56 18.35
CA PRO A 48 7.07 -17.79 17.38
C PRO A 48 7.60 -16.36 17.24
N ASP A 49 7.35 -15.76 16.08
CA ASP A 49 7.60 -14.35 15.82
C ASP A 49 6.40 -13.50 16.22
N VAL A 50 5.19 -14.05 16.03
CA VAL A 50 3.91 -13.42 16.37
C VAL A 50 3.03 -14.41 17.13
N VAL A 51 2.36 -13.92 18.17
CA VAL A 51 1.32 -14.65 18.91
C VAL A 51 -0.03 -14.00 18.66
N LEU A 52 -0.98 -14.74 18.10
CA LEU A 52 -2.39 -14.37 18.05
C LEU A 52 -3.06 -14.95 19.30
N LEU A 53 -3.44 -14.09 20.23
CA LEU A 53 -3.86 -14.43 21.58
C LEU A 53 -5.32 -14.07 21.81
N ASP A 54 -6.16 -15.06 22.14
CA ASP A 54 -7.53 -14.78 22.57
C ASP A 54 -7.54 -14.02 23.90
N MET A 55 -8.49 -13.11 24.03
CA MET A 55 -8.70 -12.33 25.26
C MET A 55 -9.39 -13.13 26.35
N ASN A 56 -10.22 -14.12 26.00
CA ASN A 56 -11.04 -14.89 26.92
C ASN A 56 -10.89 -16.40 26.66
N PHE A 57 -10.43 -17.17 27.65
CA PHE A 57 -10.20 -18.62 27.55
C PHE A 57 -11.25 -19.47 28.28
N TYR A 58 -12.21 -18.89 28.99
CA TYR A 58 -13.28 -19.63 29.68
C TYR A 58 -14.64 -18.98 29.40
N THR A 59 -15.60 -19.80 28.97
CA THR A 59 -16.94 -19.40 28.53
C THR A 59 -17.86 -18.84 29.62
N ASP A 60 -17.49 -19.02 30.91
CA ASP A 60 -18.42 -18.68 32.01
C ASP A 60 -18.18 -17.32 32.67
N ILE A 61 -17.06 -16.65 32.42
CA ILE A 61 -16.79 -15.30 32.96
C ILE A 61 -16.01 -14.49 31.92
N ASN A 62 -16.71 -13.69 31.13
CA ASN A 62 -16.12 -12.75 30.13
C ASN A 62 -15.44 -11.56 30.84
N THR A 63 -14.32 -11.75 31.51
CA THR A 63 -13.58 -10.67 32.18
C THR A 63 -12.45 -10.08 31.34
N GLY A 64 -12.03 -10.74 30.24
CA GLY A 64 -10.90 -10.30 29.38
C GLY A 64 -9.54 -10.24 30.10
N ASN A 65 -9.51 -10.52 31.40
CA ASN A 65 -8.33 -10.37 32.24
C ASN A 65 -7.22 -11.39 31.94
N GLU A 66 -7.56 -12.57 31.42
CA GLU A 66 -6.58 -13.59 31.10
C GLU A 66 -5.71 -13.24 29.92
N GLY A 67 -6.29 -12.74 28.81
CA GLY A 67 -5.52 -12.25 27.67
C GLY A 67 -4.61 -11.08 28.05
N LEU A 68 -5.09 -10.15 28.89
CA LEU A 68 -4.29 -9.05 29.42
C LEU A 68 -3.14 -9.54 30.32
N TYR A 69 -3.40 -10.52 31.17
CA TYR A 69 -2.37 -11.12 32.01
C TYR A 69 -1.26 -11.76 31.17
N TRP A 70 -1.65 -12.61 30.19
CA TRP A 70 -0.69 -13.28 29.34
C TRP A 70 0.06 -12.32 28.42
N THR A 71 -0.57 -11.25 27.95
CA THR A 71 0.12 -10.19 27.22
C THR A 71 1.27 -9.61 28.03
N GLY A 72 1.02 -9.27 29.29
CA GLY A 72 2.05 -8.74 30.18
C GLY A 72 3.16 -9.75 30.48
N GLU A 73 2.83 -11.00 30.75
CA GLU A 73 3.82 -12.05 31.05
C GLU A 73 4.66 -12.42 29.82
N LEU A 74 4.05 -12.54 28.64
CA LEU A 74 4.78 -12.80 27.41
C LEU A 74 5.76 -11.66 27.07
N LYS A 75 5.35 -10.41 27.23
CA LYS A 75 6.22 -9.26 26.99
C LYS A 75 7.37 -9.13 27.99
N LYS A 76 7.20 -9.62 29.24
CA LYS A 76 8.29 -9.69 30.21
C LYS A 76 9.31 -10.77 29.86
N MET A 77 8.84 -11.97 29.48
CA MET A 77 9.69 -13.11 29.18
C MET A 77 10.29 -13.07 27.78
N TRP A 78 9.53 -12.61 26.80
CA TRP A 78 9.92 -12.50 25.37
C TRP A 78 9.57 -11.12 24.82
N PRO A 79 10.32 -10.05 25.15
CA PRO A 79 10.03 -8.67 24.72
C PRO A 79 9.95 -8.52 23.20
N GLU A 80 10.68 -9.36 22.47
CA GLU A 80 10.81 -9.32 21.01
C GLU A 80 9.60 -9.89 20.26
N VAL A 81 8.76 -10.72 20.89
CA VAL A 81 7.61 -11.36 20.27
C VAL A 81 6.48 -10.35 20.09
N GLN A 82 5.90 -10.27 18.91
CA GLN A 82 4.74 -9.43 18.69
C GLN A 82 3.46 -10.17 19.09
N ILE A 83 2.56 -9.47 19.76
CA ILE A 83 1.30 -10.04 20.26
C ILE A 83 0.15 -9.31 19.58
N VAL A 84 -0.71 -10.05 18.87
CA VAL A 84 -1.96 -9.56 18.33
C VAL A 84 -3.10 -10.15 19.13
N LEU A 85 -3.96 -9.31 19.68
CA LEU A 85 -5.09 -9.73 20.49
C LEU A 85 -6.27 -10.11 19.60
N PHE A 86 -7.01 -11.15 20.01
CA PHE A 86 -8.19 -11.61 19.31
C PHE A 86 -9.40 -11.48 20.25
N THR A 87 -10.31 -10.58 19.96
CA THR A 87 -11.35 -10.14 20.91
C THR A 87 -12.75 -10.15 20.32
N ALA A 88 -13.77 -10.34 21.14
CA ALA A 88 -15.16 -10.15 20.75
C ALA A 88 -15.52 -8.65 20.71
N TYR A 89 -16.59 -8.30 19.98
CA TYR A 89 -17.01 -6.91 19.78
C TYR A 89 -17.33 -6.14 21.08
N ALA A 90 -17.71 -6.86 22.14
CA ALA A 90 -18.01 -6.28 23.45
C ALA A 90 -16.78 -5.85 24.26
N ASP A 91 -15.57 -6.29 23.87
CA ASP A 91 -14.35 -6.18 24.69
C ASP A 91 -13.32 -5.20 24.14
N ILE A 92 -13.73 -4.22 23.31
CA ILE A 92 -12.82 -3.22 22.69
C ILE A 92 -12.07 -2.42 23.76
N ALA A 93 -12.71 -2.08 24.87
CA ALA A 93 -12.04 -1.37 25.97
C ALA A 93 -10.88 -2.20 26.58
N LEU A 94 -11.03 -3.52 26.65
CA LEU A 94 -9.99 -4.44 27.10
C LEU A 94 -8.88 -4.61 26.07
N ALA A 95 -9.23 -4.59 24.77
CA ALA A 95 -8.24 -4.59 23.69
C ALA A 95 -7.33 -3.36 23.76
N VAL A 96 -7.90 -2.17 24.01
CA VAL A 96 -7.14 -0.93 24.23
C VAL A 96 -6.22 -1.06 25.45
N GLU A 97 -6.66 -1.68 26.54
CA GLU A 97 -5.82 -1.95 27.71
C GLU A 97 -4.68 -2.95 27.37
N GLY A 98 -4.96 -3.94 26.52
CA GLY A 98 -3.95 -4.87 26.00
C GLY A 98 -2.87 -4.18 25.17
N MET A 99 -3.26 -3.18 24.34
CA MET A 99 -2.31 -2.33 23.61
C MET A 99 -1.37 -1.59 24.58
N LYS A 100 -1.90 -1.03 25.67
CA LYS A 100 -1.10 -0.38 26.74
C LYS A 100 -0.13 -1.34 27.41
N ARG A 101 -0.43 -2.64 27.46
CA ARG A 101 0.45 -3.68 28.01
C ARG A 101 1.45 -4.24 27.01
N GLY A 102 1.52 -3.65 25.79
CA GLY A 102 2.50 -3.96 24.78
C GLY A 102 2.04 -4.94 23.70
N ALA A 103 0.75 -5.18 23.53
CA ALA A 103 0.24 -5.83 22.32
C ALA A 103 0.53 -4.94 21.11
N PHE A 104 0.80 -5.56 19.96
CA PHE A 104 1.06 -4.87 18.71
C PHE A 104 -0.23 -4.29 18.10
N ASP A 105 -1.31 -5.09 18.08
CA ASP A 105 -2.60 -4.72 17.54
C ASP A 105 -3.69 -5.65 18.07
N PHE A 106 -4.96 -5.41 17.71
CA PHE A 106 -6.06 -6.31 18.00
C PHE A 106 -6.97 -6.54 16.79
N ILE A 107 -7.65 -7.67 16.78
CA ILE A 107 -8.61 -8.08 15.74
C ILE A 107 -9.91 -8.48 16.43
N VAL A 108 -11.02 -7.94 15.88
CA VAL A 108 -12.36 -8.20 16.41
C VAL A 108 -12.98 -9.43 15.76
N LYS A 109 -13.58 -10.31 16.56
CA LYS A 109 -14.38 -11.47 16.11
C LYS A 109 -15.84 -11.04 15.84
N PRO A 110 -16.46 -11.41 14.70
CA PRO A 110 -15.91 -12.14 13.56
C PRO A 110 -14.96 -11.25 12.75
N TRP A 111 -13.95 -11.85 12.14
CA TRP A 111 -12.88 -11.14 11.44
C TRP A 111 -13.05 -11.18 9.92
N ASP A 112 -12.41 -10.23 9.26
CA ASP A 112 -12.12 -10.25 7.84
C ASP A 112 -10.76 -10.93 7.61
N ASN A 113 -10.67 -11.86 6.65
CA ASN A 113 -9.46 -12.63 6.40
C ASN A 113 -8.29 -11.78 5.92
N ASP A 114 -8.55 -10.78 5.06
CA ASP A 114 -7.51 -9.92 4.52
C ASP A 114 -6.95 -9.01 5.61
N LYS A 115 -7.82 -8.48 6.48
CA LYS A 115 -7.43 -7.70 7.65
C LYS A 115 -6.63 -8.53 8.64
N LEU A 116 -7.04 -9.75 8.95
CA LEU A 116 -6.29 -10.66 9.83
C LEU A 116 -4.89 -10.92 9.30
N ILE A 117 -4.78 -11.28 8.02
CA ILE A 117 -3.50 -11.58 7.37
C ILE A 117 -2.61 -10.35 7.30
N SER A 118 -3.15 -9.17 6.96
CA SER A 118 -2.39 -7.91 6.91
C SER A 118 -1.86 -7.51 8.29
N THR A 119 -2.67 -7.61 9.33
CA THR A 119 -2.26 -7.32 10.72
C THR A 119 -1.17 -8.28 11.21
N LEU A 120 -1.31 -9.59 10.97
CA LEU A 120 -0.28 -10.57 11.36
C LEU A 120 1.03 -10.40 10.57
N LYS A 121 0.97 -10.00 9.31
CA LYS A 121 2.17 -9.64 8.51
C LYS A 121 2.84 -8.39 9.07
N ALA A 122 2.09 -7.33 9.36
CA ALA A 122 2.61 -6.11 9.96
C ALA A 122 3.27 -6.40 11.32
N ALA A 123 2.64 -7.24 12.16
CA ALA A 123 3.23 -7.69 13.42
C ALA A 123 4.54 -8.46 13.21
N TYR A 124 4.60 -9.35 12.21
CA TYR A 124 5.83 -10.05 11.88
C TYR A 124 6.93 -9.11 11.41
N ASP A 125 6.60 -8.15 10.54
CA ASP A 125 7.56 -7.17 10.02
C ASP A 125 8.10 -6.25 11.13
N ALA A 126 7.33 -6.01 12.18
CA ALA A 126 7.73 -5.30 13.39
C ALA A 126 8.57 -6.15 14.36
N SER A 127 8.64 -7.49 14.19
CA SER A 127 9.48 -8.36 15.01
C SER A 127 10.97 -8.20 14.65
N PRO A 128 11.92 -8.47 15.58
CA PRO A 128 13.36 -8.37 15.28
C PRO A 128 13.82 -9.26 14.13
N LYS A 129 13.12 -10.37 13.87
CA LYS A 129 13.41 -11.22 12.71
C LYS A 129 12.78 -10.67 11.43
N GLY A 130 11.63 -10.02 11.52
CA GLY A 130 11.05 -9.23 10.42
C GLY A 130 11.88 -7.99 10.13
N ALA A 131 12.23 -7.24 11.18
CA ALA A 131 13.07 -6.03 11.10
C ALA A 131 14.52 -6.32 10.67
N LYS A 132 15.11 -7.47 11.01
CA LYS A 132 16.44 -7.89 10.52
C LYS A 132 16.46 -8.22 9.02
N LYS A 133 15.31 -8.33 8.39
CA LYS A 133 15.13 -8.26 6.94
C LYS A 133 14.56 -6.92 6.49
N CYS A 134 15.06 -5.82 7.00
CA CYS A 134 15.24 -4.66 6.13
C CYS A 134 16.06 -5.20 4.95
N GLU A 135 15.40 -5.45 3.83
CA GLU A 135 15.92 -6.22 2.72
C GLU A 135 17.29 -5.69 2.35
N MET A 136 18.34 -6.53 2.53
CA MET A 136 19.50 -6.37 1.69
C MET A 136 18.96 -6.56 0.26
N VAL A 137 18.73 -5.45 -0.42
CA VAL A 137 18.27 -5.42 -1.81
C VAL A 137 19.42 -5.91 -2.66
N THR A 138 19.54 -7.24 -2.76
CA THR A 138 20.63 -7.90 -3.50
C THR A 138 20.38 -7.94 -5.00
N SER A 139 19.16 -7.69 -5.44
CA SER A 139 18.81 -7.48 -6.85
C SER A 139 17.54 -6.63 -6.92
N SER A 140 17.51 -5.65 -7.79
CA SER A 140 16.29 -4.95 -8.11
C SER A 140 15.58 -5.69 -9.25
N ASP A 141 14.26 -5.83 -9.11
CA ASP A 141 13.41 -6.37 -10.16
C ASP A 141 13.01 -5.31 -11.21
N MET A 142 13.80 -4.23 -11.32
CA MET A 142 13.51 -3.11 -12.22
C MET A 142 13.56 -3.57 -13.67
N TYR A 143 12.43 -3.47 -14.35
CA TYR A 143 12.37 -3.56 -15.80
C TYR A 143 12.63 -2.19 -16.41
N TRP A 144 13.71 -2.09 -17.18
CA TRP A 144 14.13 -0.78 -17.71
C TRP A 144 13.43 -0.40 -19.00
N GLY A 145 13.00 -1.39 -19.79
CA GLY A 145 12.45 -1.14 -21.13
C GLY A 145 13.47 -0.53 -22.10
N ASP A 146 13.06 -0.39 -23.36
CA ASP A 146 13.90 0.17 -24.43
C ASP A 146 13.42 1.56 -24.89
N THR A 147 12.40 2.12 -24.21
CA THR A 147 11.89 3.45 -24.55
C THR A 147 12.94 4.53 -24.26
N PRO A 148 13.06 5.58 -25.10
CA PRO A 148 14.05 6.65 -24.90
C PRO A 148 13.97 7.29 -23.51
N ALA A 149 12.77 7.48 -22.97
CA ALA A 149 12.55 8.03 -21.63
C ALA A 149 13.16 7.13 -20.54
N MET A 150 12.89 5.81 -20.58
CA MET A 150 13.43 4.86 -19.60
C MET A 150 14.95 4.70 -19.74
N MET A 151 15.48 4.73 -20.95
CA MET A 151 16.92 4.73 -21.21
C MET A 151 17.62 5.96 -20.62
N GLN A 152 16.99 7.14 -20.73
CA GLN A 152 17.51 8.37 -20.12
C GLN A 152 17.52 8.27 -18.58
N ILE A 153 16.41 7.78 -17.99
CA ILE A 153 16.31 7.55 -16.54
C ILE A 153 17.40 6.58 -16.10
N LYS A 154 17.61 5.47 -16.81
CA LYS A 154 18.66 4.48 -16.51
C LYS A 154 20.05 5.11 -16.46
N ARG A 155 20.40 5.90 -17.48
CA ARG A 155 21.68 6.64 -17.54
C ARG A 155 21.82 7.63 -16.38
N THR A 156 20.72 8.29 -15.99
CA THR A 156 20.71 9.21 -14.85
C THR A 156 20.95 8.43 -13.55
N VAL A 157 20.26 7.32 -13.35
CA VAL A 157 20.44 6.45 -12.17
C VAL A 157 21.87 5.93 -12.08
N GLU A 158 22.46 5.50 -13.18
CA GLU A 158 23.87 5.04 -13.22
C GLU A 158 24.86 6.11 -12.74
N LYS A 159 24.57 7.38 -13.01
CA LYS A 159 25.43 8.51 -12.56
C LYS A 159 25.19 8.89 -11.11
N ILE A 160 23.94 8.89 -10.64
CA ILE A 160 23.59 9.39 -9.30
C ILE A 160 23.67 8.29 -8.24
N ALA A 161 23.49 7.03 -8.59
CA ALA A 161 23.46 5.92 -7.63
C ALA A 161 24.74 5.84 -6.77
N PRO A 162 25.96 6.02 -7.30
CA PRO A 162 27.17 5.98 -6.48
C PRO A 162 27.36 7.18 -5.55
N THR A 163 26.53 8.23 -5.68
CA THR A 163 26.63 9.46 -4.87
C THR A 163 25.70 9.40 -3.66
N ASP A 164 25.93 10.27 -2.67
CA ASP A 164 25.02 10.47 -1.54
C ASP A 164 23.95 11.56 -1.78
N ALA A 165 23.79 12.01 -3.02
CA ALA A 165 22.80 13.02 -3.37
C ALA A 165 21.38 12.54 -3.03
N THR A 166 20.56 13.45 -2.50
CA THR A 166 19.13 13.23 -2.28
C THR A 166 18.43 13.10 -3.63
N VAL A 167 17.54 12.12 -3.76
CA VAL A 167 16.79 11.85 -4.98
C VAL A 167 15.30 12.03 -4.72
N LEU A 168 14.64 12.82 -5.56
CA LEU A 168 13.19 12.96 -5.59
C LEU A 168 12.65 12.23 -6.83
N ILE A 169 11.80 11.22 -6.62
CA ILE A 169 11.13 10.46 -7.67
C ILE A 169 9.68 10.91 -7.75
N THR A 170 9.27 11.43 -8.89
CA THR A 170 7.86 11.79 -9.14
C THR A 170 7.26 10.88 -10.20
N GLY A 171 5.94 10.73 -10.19
CA GLY A 171 5.20 9.92 -11.15
C GLY A 171 3.88 9.45 -10.59
N GLU A 172 2.99 9.05 -11.47
CA GLU A 172 1.66 8.54 -11.08
C GLU A 172 1.74 7.31 -10.17
N ASN A 173 0.62 6.99 -9.52
CA ASN A 173 0.51 5.77 -8.71
C ASN A 173 0.72 4.53 -9.60
N GLY A 174 1.49 3.57 -9.09
CA GLY A 174 1.73 2.31 -9.79
C GLY A 174 2.76 2.35 -10.92
N THR A 175 3.51 3.46 -11.11
CA THR A 175 4.57 3.57 -12.12
C THR A 175 5.86 2.83 -11.76
N GLY A 176 6.02 2.41 -10.47
CA GLY A 176 7.21 1.69 -9.97
C GLY A 176 8.22 2.58 -9.28
N LYS A 177 7.79 3.66 -8.61
CA LYS A 177 8.66 4.58 -7.85
C LYS A 177 9.48 3.85 -6.77
N ASP A 178 8.85 2.93 -6.05
CA ASP A 178 9.46 2.08 -5.03
C ASP A 178 10.52 1.13 -5.61
N VAL A 179 10.24 0.53 -6.76
CA VAL A 179 11.20 -0.34 -7.47
C VAL A 179 12.42 0.47 -7.92
N LEU A 180 12.20 1.69 -8.45
CA LEU A 180 13.29 2.58 -8.83
C LEU A 180 14.13 3.02 -7.62
N ALA A 181 13.51 3.33 -6.48
CA ALA A 181 14.22 3.67 -5.25
C ALA A 181 15.11 2.52 -4.77
N ARG A 182 14.62 1.28 -4.80
CA ARG A 182 15.39 0.07 -4.50
C ARG A 182 16.55 -0.14 -5.47
N GLU A 183 16.34 0.12 -6.77
CA GLU A 183 17.40 0.04 -7.79
C GLU A 183 18.51 1.07 -7.53
N ILE A 184 18.16 2.30 -7.19
CA ILE A 184 19.11 3.35 -6.82
C ILE A 184 19.94 2.92 -5.61
N HIS A 185 19.31 2.35 -4.59
CA HIS A 185 20.02 1.83 -3.42
C HIS A 185 20.93 0.65 -3.76
N ALA A 186 20.44 -0.33 -4.54
CA ALA A 186 21.21 -1.52 -4.93
C ALA A 186 22.47 -1.20 -5.75
N ARG A 187 22.46 -0.07 -6.49
CA ARG A 187 23.63 0.43 -7.25
C ARG A 187 24.49 1.43 -6.48
N SER A 188 24.11 1.75 -5.23
CA SER A 188 24.82 2.75 -4.42
C SER A 188 26.06 2.16 -3.71
N SER A 189 26.89 3.06 -3.17
CA SER A 189 27.97 2.70 -2.24
C SER A 189 27.45 2.06 -0.95
N ARG A 190 26.17 2.32 -0.60
CA ARG A 190 25.49 1.84 0.60
C ARG A 190 24.66 0.55 0.37
N LYS A 191 24.83 -0.15 -0.75
CA LYS A 191 24.06 -1.35 -1.13
C LYS A 191 24.09 -2.50 -0.11
N ALA A 192 25.14 -2.57 0.71
CA ALA A 192 25.28 -3.57 1.77
C ALA A 192 24.70 -3.12 3.12
N MET A 193 24.27 -1.86 3.20
CA MET A 193 23.67 -1.25 4.38
C MET A 193 22.15 -1.30 4.31
N PRO A 194 21.42 -1.08 5.42
CA PRO A 194 19.95 -1.15 5.40
C PRO A 194 19.34 -0.08 4.51
N MET A 195 18.25 -0.44 3.81
CA MET A 195 17.32 0.50 3.20
C MET A 195 16.01 0.48 4.00
N VAL A 196 15.76 1.53 4.76
CA VAL A 196 14.53 1.67 5.55
C VAL A 196 13.47 2.36 4.69
N CYS A 197 12.34 1.71 4.47
CA CYS A 197 11.23 2.24 3.68
C CYS A 197 10.12 2.71 4.61
N VAL A 198 9.60 3.90 4.35
CA VAL A 198 8.49 4.52 5.08
C VAL A 198 7.46 5.01 4.07
N ASP A 199 6.25 4.50 4.16
CA ASP A 199 5.10 5.02 3.41
C ASP A 199 4.39 6.06 4.26
N ALA A 200 4.53 7.35 3.89
CA ALA A 200 3.92 8.45 4.60
C ALA A 200 2.38 8.44 4.49
N GLY A 201 1.81 7.79 3.49
CA GLY A 201 0.37 7.64 3.33
C GLY A 201 -0.25 6.58 4.24
N ALA A 202 0.55 5.62 4.72
CA ALA A 202 0.07 4.50 5.53
C ALA A 202 0.15 4.75 7.05
N ILE A 203 0.91 5.77 7.49
CA ILE A 203 1.09 6.07 8.91
C ILE A 203 0.01 7.05 9.39
N ALA A 204 -0.66 6.73 10.48
CA ALA A 204 -1.59 7.66 11.12
C ALA A 204 -0.86 8.93 11.57
N GLU A 205 -1.45 10.12 11.34
CA GLU A 205 -0.83 11.42 11.62
C GLU A 205 -0.31 11.52 13.06
N THR A 206 -1.03 10.99 14.03
CA THR A 206 -0.67 10.99 15.45
C THR A 206 0.56 10.16 15.79
N LEU A 207 0.87 9.15 14.97
CA LEU A 207 2.02 8.25 15.18
C LEU A 207 3.23 8.64 14.33
N PHE A 208 3.03 9.52 13.36
CA PHE A 208 4.02 9.86 12.34
C PHE A 208 5.33 10.37 12.96
N GLU A 209 5.21 11.25 13.93
CA GLU A 209 6.36 11.84 14.61
C GLU A 209 7.17 10.79 15.38
N SER A 210 6.47 9.93 16.12
CA SER A 210 7.05 8.83 16.89
C SER A 210 7.72 7.77 15.98
N GLU A 211 7.09 7.42 14.86
CA GLU A 211 7.66 6.46 13.92
C GLU A 211 8.93 6.98 13.24
N LEU A 212 8.91 8.23 12.74
CA LEU A 212 10.06 8.78 12.04
C LEU A 212 11.24 9.09 12.98
N PHE A 213 10.97 9.80 14.08
CA PHE A 213 12.02 10.35 14.93
C PHE A 213 12.29 9.55 16.20
N GLY A 214 11.42 8.56 16.51
CA GLY A 214 11.47 7.83 17.78
C GLY A 214 10.94 8.60 18.97
N HIS A 215 10.78 7.96 20.09
CA HIS A 215 10.39 8.59 21.36
C HIS A 215 11.11 7.96 22.55
N VAL A 216 11.21 8.68 23.64
CA VAL A 216 11.63 8.14 24.93
C VAL A 216 10.40 7.77 25.77
N LYS A 217 10.58 6.86 26.69
CA LYS A 217 9.55 6.48 27.66
C LYS A 217 9.00 7.73 28.37
N GLY A 218 7.66 7.86 28.40
CA GLY A 218 6.97 9.00 29.03
C GLY A 218 6.85 10.24 28.15
N ALA A 219 7.25 10.20 26.89
CA ALA A 219 7.12 11.33 25.96
C ALA A 219 5.67 11.77 25.71
N PHE A 220 4.73 10.83 25.79
CA PHE A 220 3.29 11.03 25.73
C PHE A 220 2.59 9.93 26.53
N THR A 221 1.27 10.04 26.74
CA THR A 221 0.47 9.16 27.64
C THR A 221 0.69 7.67 27.40
N ASP A 222 0.93 7.25 26.15
CA ASP A 222 1.08 5.86 25.74
C ASP A 222 2.55 5.45 25.47
N ALA A 223 3.52 6.30 25.76
CA ALA A 223 4.95 6.00 25.59
C ALA A 223 5.50 5.15 26.73
N HIS A 224 5.18 3.86 26.77
CA HIS A 224 5.57 2.93 27.83
C HIS A 224 7.04 2.48 27.77
N ALA A 225 7.68 2.57 26.61
CA ALA A 225 9.08 2.20 26.39
C ALA A 225 9.75 3.17 25.41
N ASP A 226 11.08 3.12 25.32
CA ASP A 226 11.81 3.83 24.28
C ASP A 226 11.54 3.19 22.94
N HIS A 227 11.34 4.01 21.90
CA HIS A 227 11.16 3.59 20.52
C HIS A 227 12.23 4.21 19.62
N VAL A 228 12.90 3.36 18.84
CA VAL A 228 13.92 3.78 17.88
C VAL A 228 13.27 4.19 16.58
N GLY A 229 13.43 5.46 16.20
CA GLY A 229 12.82 6.02 14.98
C GLY A 229 13.45 5.50 13.69
N LYS A 230 12.74 5.69 12.55
CA LYS A 230 13.19 5.26 11.23
C LYS A 230 14.50 5.92 10.80
N PHE A 231 14.76 7.15 11.22
CA PHE A 231 16.03 7.84 10.96
C PHE A 231 17.21 7.11 11.61
N GLU A 232 17.07 6.69 12.86
CA GLU A 232 18.11 5.93 13.55
C GLU A 232 18.29 4.52 12.95
N GLN A 233 17.16 3.87 12.55
CA GLN A 233 17.19 2.55 11.90
C GLN A 233 17.92 2.59 10.55
N ALA A 234 17.88 3.74 9.85
CA ALA A 234 18.49 3.94 8.54
C ALA A 234 19.97 4.39 8.62
N ASP A 235 20.52 4.53 9.82
CA ASP A 235 21.89 5.05 10.00
C ASP A 235 22.92 4.21 9.25
N GLY A 236 23.85 4.87 8.56
CA GLY A 236 24.81 4.28 7.63
C GLY A 236 24.24 3.83 6.29
N GLY A 237 22.90 3.77 6.15
CA GLY A 237 22.18 3.24 5.01
C GLY A 237 21.40 4.28 4.19
N SER A 238 20.23 3.86 3.69
CA SER A 238 19.30 4.73 2.95
C SER A 238 17.93 4.78 3.62
N LEU A 239 17.33 5.96 3.65
CA LEU A 239 15.94 6.17 4.04
C LEU A 239 15.11 6.47 2.79
N PHE A 240 14.12 5.64 2.51
CA PHE A 240 13.15 5.86 1.44
C PHE A 240 11.83 6.36 2.05
N LEU A 241 11.44 7.59 1.70
CA LEU A 241 10.17 8.18 2.09
C LEU A 241 9.23 8.18 0.89
N ASP A 242 8.29 7.22 0.86
CA ASP A 242 7.24 7.19 -0.15
C ASP A 242 6.10 8.13 0.25
N GLU A 243 5.46 8.73 -0.74
CA GLU A 243 4.37 9.70 -0.62
C GLU A 243 4.72 10.88 0.32
N ILE A 244 5.93 11.47 0.12
CA ILE A 244 6.45 12.57 0.95
C ILE A 244 5.50 13.79 1.01
N GLY A 245 4.65 13.99 0.00
CA GLY A 245 3.62 15.04 0.00
C GLY A 245 2.57 14.89 1.11
N ASN A 246 2.42 13.70 1.69
CA ASN A 246 1.46 13.44 2.78
C ASN A 246 2.01 13.80 4.17
N ILE A 247 3.28 14.20 4.29
CA ILE A 247 3.86 14.59 5.58
C ILE A 247 3.18 15.87 6.09
N PRO A 248 2.62 15.88 7.31
CA PRO A 248 2.01 17.06 7.91
C PRO A 248 2.98 18.25 7.97
N LEU A 249 2.48 19.46 7.70
CA LEU A 249 3.29 20.67 7.57
C LEU A 249 4.19 20.95 8.80
N HIS A 250 3.70 20.67 10.00
CA HIS A 250 4.48 20.86 11.24
C HIS A 250 5.66 19.88 11.35
N LEU A 251 5.57 18.68 10.76
CA LEU A 251 6.65 17.70 10.76
C LEU A 251 7.67 17.94 9.65
N GLN A 252 7.28 18.65 8.59
CA GLN A 252 8.20 19.04 7.51
C GLN A 252 9.35 19.90 8.04
N ALA A 253 9.08 20.78 9.01
CA ALA A 253 10.12 21.59 9.66
C ALA A 253 11.11 20.74 10.47
N LYS A 254 10.61 19.70 11.16
CA LYS A 254 11.44 18.76 11.91
C LYS A 254 12.30 17.89 10.97
N LEU A 255 11.67 17.42 9.89
CA LEU A 255 12.37 16.70 8.82
C LEU A 255 13.52 17.51 8.23
N LEU A 256 13.27 18.77 7.90
CA LEU A 256 14.29 19.69 7.38
C LEU A 256 15.49 19.82 8.33
N ARG A 257 15.22 20.00 9.63
CA ARG A 257 16.29 20.09 10.65
C ARG A 257 17.17 18.84 10.69
N VAL A 258 16.57 17.64 10.62
CA VAL A 258 17.34 16.38 10.56
C VAL A 258 18.22 16.33 9.31
N LEU A 259 17.69 16.72 8.16
CA LEU A 259 18.44 16.71 6.90
C LEU A 259 19.57 17.75 6.84
N GLN A 260 19.43 18.86 7.56
CA GLN A 260 20.44 19.93 7.63
C GLN A 260 21.54 19.58 8.64
N ASN A 261 21.14 19.19 9.85
CA ASN A 261 22.07 18.98 10.97
C ASN A 261 22.66 17.58 11.04
N ARG A 262 22.08 16.63 10.29
CA ARG A 262 22.42 15.19 10.38
C ARG A 262 22.28 14.64 11.80
N THR A 263 21.32 15.15 12.54
CA THR A 263 21.01 14.69 13.90
C THR A 263 19.51 14.53 14.07
N VAL A 264 19.10 13.47 14.76
CA VAL A 264 17.71 13.24 15.15
C VAL A 264 17.55 13.44 16.65
N THR A 265 16.41 13.96 17.06
CA THR A 265 16.04 14.10 18.48
C THR A 265 14.73 13.35 18.68
N ARG A 266 14.73 12.36 19.58
CA ARG A 266 13.51 11.61 19.93
C ARG A 266 12.48 12.50 20.61
N VAL A 267 11.22 12.20 20.40
CA VAL A 267 10.11 12.89 21.09
C VAL A 267 10.28 12.70 22.60
N GLY A 268 10.16 13.80 23.35
CA GLY A 268 10.37 13.82 24.80
C GLY A 268 11.83 13.82 25.26
N SER A 269 12.80 13.94 24.35
CA SER A 269 14.24 14.00 24.67
C SER A 269 14.88 15.29 24.11
N GLU A 270 15.93 15.76 24.75
CA GLU A 270 16.78 16.83 24.23
C GLU A 270 18.08 16.28 23.59
N LYS A 271 18.33 14.99 23.74
CA LYS A 271 19.55 14.34 23.24
C LYS A 271 19.53 14.28 21.72
N GLN A 272 20.52 14.91 21.10
CA GLN A 272 20.76 14.82 19.66
C GLN A 272 21.57 13.55 19.35
N ILE A 273 21.06 12.75 18.41
CA ILE A 273 21.66 11.50 17.96
C ILE A 273 22.15 11.74 16.52
N PRO A 274 23.47 11.64 16.24
CA PRO A 274 23.96 11.80 14.88
C PRO A 274 23.45 10.65 14.00
N VAL A 275 23.11 10.98 12.75
CA VAL A 275 22.65 10.00 11.75
C VAL A 275 23.27 10.33 10.39
N ASP A 276 23.82 9.32 9.74
CA ASP A 276 24.34 9.42 8.38
C ASP A 276 23.49 8.61 7.42
N ILE A 277 22.52 9.26 6.80
CA ILE A 277 21.58 8.64 5.89
C ILE A 277 21.67 9.20 4.48
N ARG A 278 21.44 8.36 3.47
CA ARG A 278 21.08 8.79 2.14
C ARG A 278 19.57 8.83 2.00
N LEU A 279 19.02 9.99 1.61
CA LEU A 279 17.57 10.17 1.45
C LEU A 279 17.14 9.93 0.00
N ILE A 280 16.09 9.13 -0.17
CA ILE A 280 15.35 8.95 -1.43
C ILE A 280 13.89 9.23 -1.12
N CYS A 281 13.26 10.14 -1.86
CA CYS A 281 11.85 10.49 -1.69
C CYS A 281 11.05 10.12 -2.92
N ALA A 282 9.77 9.76 -2.74
CA ALA A 282 8.85 9.59 -3.83
C ALA A 282 7.50 10.26 -3.55
N THR A 283 6.82 10.69 -4.61
CA THR A 283 5.46 11.23 -4.52
C THR A 283 4.75 11.17 -5.88
N ASN A 284 3.43 11.09 -5.85
CA ASN A 284 2.56 11.31 -7.00
C ASN A 284 2.00 12.74 -7.04
N MET A 285 2.26 13.55 -6.01
CA MET A 285 1.75 14.91 -5.88
C MET A 285 2.66 15.92 -6.55
N ASP A 286 2.07 16.99 -7.04
CA ASP A 286 2.78 18.17 -7.53
C ASP A 286 3.24 19.03 -6.33
N LEU A 287 4.49 18.83 -5.91
CA LEU A 287 5.06 19.54 -4.76
C LEU A 287 5.20 21.05 -5.01
N GLU A 288 5.44 21.50 -6.25
CA GLU A 288 5.55 22.92 -6.59
C GLU A 288 4.21 23.61 -6.36
N LYS A 289 3.13 22.98 -6.81
CA LYS A 289 1.77 23.45 -6.55
C LYS A 289 1.46 23.46 -5.05
N MET A 290 1.87 22.42 -4.32
CA MET A 290 1.67 22.37 -2.86
C MET A 290 2.45 23.45 -2.12
N VAL A 291 3.64 23.83 -2.60
CA VAL A 291 4.41 24.96 -2.07
C VAL A 291 3.65 26.26 -2.32
N ALA A 292 3.16 26.51 -3.53
CA ALA A 292 2.37 27.68 -3.85
C ALA A 292 1.08 27.80 -3.04
N GLU A 293 0.47 26.68 -2.65
CA GLU A 293 -0.72 26.58 -1.80
C GLU A 293 -0.41 26.62 -0.28
N GLY A 294 0.87 26.67 0.12
CA GLY A 294 1.29 26.68 1.53
C GLY A 294 1.13 25.32 2.24
N ARG A 295 0.91 24.24 1.51
CA ARG A 295 0.77 22.87 2.05
C ARG A 295 2.09 22.10 2.13
N PHE A 296 3.13 22.59 1.46
CA PHE A 296 4.49 22.06 1.54
C PHE A 296 5.48 23.22 1.71
N ARG A 297 6.51 23.02 2.54
CA ARG A 297 7.50 24.08 2.80
C ARG A 297 8.46 24.20 1.63
N GLU A 298 8.70 25.39 1.19
CA GLU A 298 9.62 25.72 0.10
C GLU A 298 11.08 25.31 0.41
N ASP A 299 11.52 25.57 1.66
CA ASP A 299 12.86 25.21 2.11
C ASP A 299 13.12 23.69 2.12
N LEU A 300 12.13 22.90 2.50
CA LEU A 300 12.19 21.44 2.42
C LEU A 300 12.19 20.97 0.96
N TYR A 301 11.33 21.56 0.12
CA TYR A 301 11.27 21.22 -1.31
C TYR A 301 12.65 21.34 -1.96
N TYR A 302 13.34 22.50 -1.83
CA TYR A 302 14.68 22.67 -2.38
C TYR A 302 15.71 21.69 -1.78
N ARG A 303 15.56 21.31 -0.52
CA ARG A 303 16.48 20.36 0.12
C ARG A 303 16.34 18.95 -0.41
N ILE A 304 15.12 18.50 -0.73
CA ILE A 304 14.88 17.15 -1.24
C ILE A 304 14.96 17.04 -2.77
N ASN A 305 14.78 18.15 -3.48
CA ASN A 305 14.79 18.21 -4.95
C ASN A 305 16.21 18.45 -5.52
N THR A 306 17.23 17.80 -4.93
CA THR A 306 18.61 17.90 -5.43
C THR A 306 18.77 17.17 -6.78
N MET A 307 18.24 15.96 -6.87
CA MET A 307 18.20 15.17 -8.10
C MET A 307 16.78 14.71 -8.34
N HIS A 308 16.17 15.20 -9.41
CA HIS A 308 14.79 14.89 -9.76
C HIS A 308 14.73 13.83 -10.88
N ILE A 309 13.90 12.81 -10.67
CA ILE A 309 13.58 11.79 -11.67
C ILE A 309 12.07 11.69 -11.78
N SER A 310 11.53 11.96 -12.96
CA SER A 310 10.11 11.77 -13.26
C SER A 310 9.92 10.46 -14.00
N LEU A 311 9.15 9.53 -13.39
CA LEU A 311 8.77 8.27 -14.05
C LEU A 311 7.56 8.49 -14.95
N PRO A 312 7.67 8.16 -16.24
CA PRO A 312 6.55 8.29 -17.16
C PRO A 312 5.43 7.30 -16.82
N ALA A 313 4.19 7.70 -17.12
CA ALA A 313 3.05 6.80 -17.05
C ALA A 313 3.18 5.65 -18.06
N LEU A 314 2.54 4.51 -17.78
CA LEU A 314 2.65 3.33 -18.65
C LEU A 314 2.10 3.59 -20.06
N ARG A 315 1.08 4.44 -20.20
CA ARG A 315 0.53 4.90 -21.51
C ARG A 315 1.54 5.70 -22.34
N GLU A 316 2.54 6.33 -21.72
CA GLU A 316 3.61 7.09 -22.39
C GLU A 316 4.78 6.20 -22.83
N ARG A 317 4.76 4.92 -22.39
CA ARG A 317 5.72 3.87 -22.74
C ARG A 317 5.00 2.57 -23.11
N SER A 318 4.04 2.67 -24.01
CA SER A 318 3.19 1.55 -24.42
C SER A 318 3.97 0.33 -24.96
N GLU A 319 5.19 0.54 -25.46
CA GLU A 319 6.11 -0.53 -25.88
C GLU A 319 6.50 -1.45 -24.72
N ASP A 320 6.51 -0.94 -23.48
CA ASP A 320 6.85 -1.71 -22.27
C ASP A 320 5.69 -2.60 -21.79
N VAL A 321 4.45 -2.38 -22.27
CA VAL A 321 3.26 -3.09 -21.81
C VAL A 321 3.40 -4.60 -22.03
N MET A 322 3.75 -5.01 -23.24
CA MET A 322 3.84 -6.44 -23.56
C MET A 322 4.97 -7.15 -22.83
N PRO A 323 6.22 -6.66 -22.83
CA PRO A 323 7.29 -7.30 -22.06
C PRO A 323 6.98 -7.39 -20.56
N LEU A 324 6.33 -6.37 -19.98
CA LEU A 324 5.89 -6.41 -18.58
C LEU A 324 4.79 -7.45 -18.36
N ALA A 325 3.80 -7.53 -19.27
CA ALA A 325 2.71 -8.50 -19.20
C ALA A 325 3.24 -9.95 -19.29
N GLU A 326 4.17 -10.21 -20.20
CA GLU A 326 4.81 -11.53 -20.35
C GLU A 326 5.63 -11.90 -19.11
N ARG A 327 6.36 -10.96 -18.53
CA ARG A 327 7.08 -11.15 -17.28
C ARG A 327 6.13 -11.49 -16.12
N PHE A 328 5.02 -10.76 -15.98
CA PHE A 328 4.01 -11.04 -14.96
C PHE A 328 3.31 -12.36 -15.21
N LEU A 329 3.01 -12.70 -16.48
CA LEU A 329 2.45 -13.99 -16.86
C LEU A 329 3.35 -15.14 -16.36
N ALA A 330 4.64 -15.12 -16.70
CA ALA A 330 5.58 -16.13 -16.28
C ALA A 330 5.67 -16.25 -14.75
N MET A 331 5.76 -15.09 -14.05
CA MET A 331 5.83 -15.05 -12.60
C MET A 331 4.58 -15.63 -11.93
N TYR A 332 3.39 -15.31 -12.42
CA TYR A 332 2.14 -15.78 -11.83
C TYR A 332 1.79 -17.21 -12.25
N ALA A 333 2.14 -17.63 -13.47
CA ALA A 333 2.03 -19.04 -13.90
C ALA A 333 2.84 -19.96 -12.96
N GLU A 334 4.07 -19.59 -12.63
CA GLU A 334 4.91 -20.32 -11.67
C GLU A 334 4.30 -20.27 -10.24
N LYS A 335 3.93 -19.06 -9.77
CA LYS A 335 3.38 -18.84 -8.41
C LYS A 335 2.13 -19.69 -8.15
N TYR A 336 1.22 -19.74 -9.12
CA TYR A 336 -0.07 -20.43 -9.00
C TYR A 336 -0.06 -21.84 -9.63
N ARG A 337 1.10 -22.31 -10.13
CA ARG A 337 1.26 -23.61 -10.79
C ARG A 337 0.26 -23.80 -11.94
N ARG A 338 0.07 -22.77 -12.76
CA ARG A 338 -0.76 -22.77 -13.95
C ARG A 338 0.11 -23.03 -15.18
N ASN A 339 -0.44 -23.71 -16.16
CA ASN A 339 0.26 -24.05 -17.41
C ASN A 339 0.09 -22.97 -18.49
N VAL A 340 -0.18 -21.72 -18.11
CA VAL A 340 -0.34 -20.60 -19.05
C VAL A 340 1.04 -20.14 -19.48
N VAL A 341 1.34 -20.21 -20.78
CA VAL A 341 2.68 -19.94 -21.32
C VAL A 341 2.74 -18.78 -22.30
N SER A 342 1.60 -18.31 -22.80
CA SER A 342 1.55 -17.25 -23.81
C SER A 342 0.28 -16.42 -23.73
N ILE A 343 0.30 -15.25 -24.38
CA ILE A 343 -0.82 -14.31 -24.52
C ILE A 343 -1.32 -14.40 -25.96
N SER A 344 -2.65 -14.50 -26.16
CA SER A 344 -3.20 -14.53 -27.49
C SER A 344 -3.03 -13.19 -28.22
N PRO A 345 -3.01 -13.17 -29.56
CA PRO A 345 -2.91 -11.91 -30.30
C PRO A 345 -4.03 -10.90 -29.96
N GLU A 346 -5.25 -11.38 -29.75
CA GLU A 346 -6.41 -10.56 -29.39
C GLU A 346 -6.25 -9.97 -27.98
N ALA A 347 -5.73 -10.76 -27.04
CA ALA A 347 -5.41 -10.29 -25.70
C ALA A 347 -4.27 -9.26 -25.72
N ALA A 348 -3.25 -9.46 -26.55
CA ALA A 348 -2.14 -8.53 -26.73
C ALA A 348 -2.61 -7.16 -27.27
N GLU A 349 -3.53 -7.14 -28.23
CA GLU A 349 -4.11 -5.90 -28.74
C GLU A 349 -4.91 -5.16 -27.68
N LEU A 350 -5.68 -5.86 -26.84
CA LEU A 350 -6.39 -5.26 -25.72
C LEU A 350 -5.43 -4.65 -24.68
N LEU A 351 -4.36 -5.37 -24.34
CA LEU A 351 -3.35 -4.88 -23.39
C LEU A 351 -2.65 -3.62 -23.90
N LYS A 352 -2.28 -3.59 -25.19
CA LYS A 352 -1.64 -2.43 -25.81
C LYS A 352 -2.57 -1.22 -25.94
N GLY A 353 -3.86 -1.46 -26.19
CA GLY A 353 -4.87 -0.42 -26.38
C GLY A 353 -5.43 0.18 -25.07
N HIS A 354 -5.10 -0.38 -23.91
CA HIS A 354 -5.62 0.09 -22.64
C HIS A 354 -4.83 1.28 -22.07
N GLU A 355 -5.50 2.24 -21.43
CA GLU A 355 -4.89 3.47 -20.91
C GLU A 355 -4.03 3.27 -19.65
N TRP A 356 -4.22 2.19 -18.94
CA TRP A 356 -3.48 1.86 -17.71
C TRP A 356 -3.44 3.01 -16.69
N SER A 357 -4.58 3.52 -16.27
CA SER A 357 -4.67 4.60 -15.29
C SER A 357 -4.01 4.27 -13.94
N GLY A 358 -4.01 3.00 -13.55
CA GLY A 358 -3.26 2.46 -12.41
C GLY A 358 -1.87 1.95 -12.75
N ASN A 359 -1.37 2.23 -13.97
CA ASN A 359 -0.03 1.94 -14.46
C ASN A 359 0.38 0.45 -14.34
N ILE A 360 1.62 0.18 -13.92
CA ILE A 360 2.16 -1.19 -13.80
C ILE A 360 1.38 -1.99 -12.74
N ARG A 361 0.90 -1.34 -11.67
CA ARG A 361 0.12 -2.03 -10.62
C ARG A 361 -1.22 -2.55 -11.17
N GLU A 362 -1.89 -1.79 -12.02
CA GLU A 362 -3.11 -2.23 -12.71
C GLU A 362 -2.83 -3.36 -13.70
N LEU A 363 -1.79 -3.23 -14.51
CA LEU A 363 -1.35 -4.28 -15.45
C LEU A 363 -1.03 -5.57 -14.70
N GLN A 364 -0.27 -5.48 -13.62
CA GLN A 364 0.12 -6.61 -12.79
C GLN A 364 -1.11 -7.33 -12.21
N ASN A 365 -2.06 -6.59 -11.63
CA ASN A 365 -3.29 -7.15 -11.06
C ASN A 365 -4.17 -7.78 -12.15
N THR A 366 -4.24 -7.18 -13.33
CA THR A 366 -5.02 -7.69 -14.46
C THR A 366 -4.45 -9.03 -14.95
N VAL A 367 -3.13 -9.11 -15.14
CA VAL A 367 -2.47 -10.37 -15.55
C VAL A 367 -2.57 -11.42 -14.44
N GLU A 368 -2.42 -11.05 -13.15
CA GLU A 368 -2.57 -11.99 -12.03
C GLU A 368 -3.97 -12.62 -12.01
N LYS A 369 -5.02 -11.81 -12.12
CA LYS A 369 -6.41 -12.30 -12.19
C LYS A 369 -6.62 -13.21 -13.40
N ALA A 370 -6.13 -12.80 -14.56
CA ALA A 370 -6.29 -13.57 -15.78
C ALA A 370 -5.60 -14.95 -15.70
N VAL A 371 -4.41 -15.03 -15.10
CA VAL A 371 -3.71 -16.30 -14.87
C VAL A 371 -4.48 -17.21 -13.89
N ILE A 372 -5.09 -16.65 -12.85
CA ILE A 372 -5.88 -17.41 -11.87
C ILE A 372 -7.13 -17.99 -12.53
N LEU A 373 -7.82 -17.22 -13.37
CA LEU A 373 -9.08 -17.58 -13.99
C LEU A 373 -8.92 -18.42 -15.26
N SER A 374 -7.76 -18.37 -15.91
CA SER A 374 -7.49 -19.09 -17.15
C SER A 374 -7.56 -20.61 -16.95
N GLU A 375 -8.27 -21.30 -17.85
CA GLU A 375 -8.39 -22.76 -17.89
C GLU A 375 -7.43 -23.42 -18.91
N GLY A 376 -6.75 -22.62 -19.74
CA GLY A 376 -5.91 -23.10 -20.84
C GLY A 376 -4.42 -22.82 -20.69
N THR A 377 -3.67 -23.05 -21.76
CA THR A 377 -2.23 -22.74 -21.87
C THR A 377 -1.98 -21.35 -22.48
N ILE A 378 -3.01 -20.72 -23.02
CA ILE A 378 -2.95 -19.42 -23.70
C ILE A 378 -3.94 -18.48 -23.01
N LEU A 379 -3.47 -17.32 -22.59
CA LEU A 379 -4.28 -16.26 -21.98
C LEU A 379 -5.06 -15.54 -23.07
N LYS A 380 -6.39 -15.62 -23.00
CA LYS A 380 -7.29 -15.04 -24.00
C LYS A 380 -7.80 -13.67 -23.59
N ALA A 381 -8.39 -12.94 -24.56
CA ALA A 381 -9.00 -11.64 -24.33
C ALA A 381 -10.10 -11.65 -23.26
N GLU A 382 -10.89 -12.72 -23.21
CA GLU A 382 -11.97 -12.94 -22.23
C GLU A 382 -11.46 -13.11 -20.78
N ASP A 383 -10.23 -13.63 -20.60
CA ASP A 383 -9.61 -13.83 -19.29
C ASP A 383 -9.16 -12.51 -18.66
N LEU A 384 -8.88 -11.48 -19.48
CA LEU A 384 -8.32 -10.21 -18.99
C LEU A 384 -9.31 -9.36 -18.19
N SER A 385 -10.64 -9.62 -18.27
CA SER A 385 -11.69 -8.84 -17.58
C SER A 385 -11.50 -7.32 -17.71
N LEU A 386 -10.85 -6.88 -18.80
CA LEU A 386 -10.75 -5.46 -19.11
C LEU A 386 -12.13 -5.02 -19.58
N GLU A 387 -12.81 -4.20 -18.79
CA GLU A 387 -14.00 -3.51 -19.28
C GLU A 387 -13.57 -2.73 -20.52
N LYS A 388 -14.19 -3.01 -21.67
CA LYS A 388 -14.16 -2.08 -22.78
C LYS A 388 -14.81 -0.82 -22.24
N LYS A 389 -14.02 0.10 -21.67
CA LYS A 389 -14.47 1.48 -21.57
C LYS A 389 -14.84 1.85 -22.99
N HIS A 390 -16.14 1.84 -23.28
CA HIS A 390 -16.62 2.60 -24.40
C HIS A 390 -15.90 3.94 -24.26
N THR A 391 -15.03 4.23 -25.20
CA THR A 391 -14.52 5.58 -25.40
C THR A 391 -15.74 6.45 -25.51
N SER A 392 -16.23 6.95 -24.38
CA SER A 392 -17.02 8.15 -24.40
C SER A 392 -16.01 9.17 -24.92
N LYS A 393 -15.98 9.32 -26.26
CA LYS A 393 -15.48 10.56 -26.85
C LYS A 393 -16.00 11.63 -25.94
N ALA A 394 -15.10 12.36 -25.29
CA ALA A 394 -15.46 13.48 -24.44
C ALA A 394 -16.55 14.21 -25.22
N ALA A 395 -17.79 14.11 -24.74
CA ALA A 395 -18.89 14.76 -25.41
C ALA A 395 -18.47 16.23 -25.46
N PRO A 396 -18.43 16.87 -26.64
CA PRO A 396 -18.05 18.27 -26.72
C PRO A 396 -18.89 18.99 -25.67
N LYS A 397 -18.27 19.89 -24.89
CA LYS A 397 -18.98 20.67 -23.86
C LYS A 397 -20.18 21.32 -24.53
N ARG A 398 -21.31 20.62 -24.51
CA ARG A 398 -22.56 21.12 -25.07
C ARG A 398 -23.14 22.06 -24.04
N THR A 399 -23.64 23.17 -24.49
CA THR A 399 -24.46 24.04 -23.65
C THR A 399 -25.73 23.28 -23.22
N LEU A 400 -26.38 23.69 -22.13
CA LEU A 400 -27.66 23.11 -21.71
C LEU A 400 -28.70 23.14 -22.84
N ASP A 401 -28.72 24.19 -23.62
CA ASP A 401 -29.61 24.36 -24.76
C ASP A 401 -29.35 23.34 -25.88
N GLU A 402 -28.06 23.06 -26.17
CA GLU A 402 -27.69 22.04 -27.18
C GLU A 402 -28.01 20.61 -26.71
N ALA A 403 -27.80 20.34 -25.44
CA ALA A 403 -28.14 19.02 -24.86
C ALA A 403 -29.65 18.80 -24.85
N GLU A 404 -30.43 19.83 -24.53
CA GLU A 404 -31.91 19.79 -24.55
C GLU A 404 -32.43 19.64 -25.99
N ALA A 405 -31.93 20.38 -26.96
CA ALA A 405 -32.29 20.26 -28.36
C ALA A 405 -32.01 18.83 -28.89
N GLN A 406 -30.85 18.25 -28.56
CA GLN A 406 -30.52 16.91 -28.99
C GLN A 406 -31.46 15.85 -28.36
N THR A 407 -31.75 15.97 -27.06
CA THR A 407 -32.67 15.07 -26.36
C THR A 407 -34.07 15.09 -27.00
N ILE A 408 -34.53 16.28 -27.40
CA ILE A 408 -35.83 16.44 -28.10
C ILE A 408 -35.78 15.76 -29.48
N ARG A 409 -34.74 15.96 -30.28
CA ARG A 409 -34.59 15.32 -31.61
C ARG A 409 -34.54 13.79 -31.49
N ASP A 410 -33.75 13.27 -30.58
CA ASP A 410 -33.61 11.83 -30.37
C ASP A 410 -34.94 11.18 -29.94
N THR A 411 -35.73 11.86 -29.06
CA THR A 411 -37.01 11.39 -28.61
C THR A 411 -38.04 11.49 -29.73
N MET A 412 -38.03 12.56 -30.57
CA MET A 412 -38.89 12.66 -31.75
C MET A 412 -38.61 11.55 -32.75
N ALA A 413 -37.35 11.20 -33.01
CA ALA A 413 -36.98 10.09 -33.89
C ALA A 413 -37.51 8.76 -33.36
N ARG A 414 -37.36 8.49 -32.05
CA ARG A 414 -37.89 7.26 -31.39
C ARG A 414 -39.39 7.16 -31.40
N CYS A 415 -40.09 8.26 -31.21
CA CYS A 415 -41.56 8.31 -31.19
C CYS A 415 -42.19 8.49 -32.55
N GLY A 416 -41.42 8.42 -33.67
CA GLY A 416 -41.96 8.55 -35.03
C GLY A 416 -42.67 9.89 -35.30
N GLY A 417 -42.23 10.98 -34.65
CA GLY A 417 -42.84 12.31 -34.81
C GLY A 417 -44.12 12.55 -34.06
N ASN A 418 -44.60 11.59 -33.21
CA ASN A 418 -45.82 11.75 -32.44
C ASN A 418 -45.62 12.65 -31.22
N LEU A 419 -45.95 13.92 -31.34
CA LEU A 419 -45.72 14.96 -30.33
C LEU A 419 -46.41 14.68 -28.99
N THR A 420 -47.47 13.87 -28.97
CA THR A 420 -48.14 13.48 -27.73
C THR A 420 -47.31 12.48 -26.93
N LEU A 421 -46.71 11.51 -27.63
CA LEU A 421 -45.82 10.54 -27.03
C LEU A 421 -44.49 11.19 -26.62
N VAL A 422 -43.93 12.07 -27.45
CA VAL A 422 -42.70 12.83 -27.14
C VAL A 422 -42.87 13.67 -25.87
N ALA A 423 -43.97 14.42 -25.75
CA ALA A 423 -44.24 15.22 -24.55
C ALA A 423 -44.37 14.34 -23.29
N LYS A 424 -45.00 13.18 -23.40
CA LYS A 424 -45.16 12.22 -22.30
C LYS A 424 -43.79 11.61 -21.90
N GLU A 425 -42.97 11.21 -22.86
CA GLU A 425 -41.67 10.60 -22.61
C GLU A 425 -40.67 11.60 -22.01
N LEU A 426 -40.70 12.86 -22.44
CA LEU A 426 -39.89 13.95 -21.89
C LEU A 426 -40.46 14.53 -20.57
N GLY A 427 -41.61 14.10 -20.10
CA GLY A 427 -42.21 14.58 -18.85
C GLY A 427 -42.66 16.04 -18.89
N ILE A 428 -42.93 16.61 -20.08
CA ILE A 428 -43.32 18.02 -20.27
C ILE A 428 -44.71 18.15 -20.89
N SER A 429 -45.32 19.32 -20.72
CA SER A 429 -46.58 19.60 -21.37
C SER A 429 -46.43 19.79 -22.89
N ARG A 430 -47.50 19.48 -23.67
CA ARG A 430 -47.51 19.72 -25.13
C ARG A 430 -47.18 21.19 -25.48
N PRO A 431 -47.78 22.22 -24.83
CA PRO A 431 -47.45 23.60 -25.06
C PRO A 431 -45.96 23.90 -24.82
N THR A 432 -45.36 23.33 -23.78
CA THR A 432 -43.93 23.48 -23.49
C THR A 432 -43.09 22.84 -24.56
N LEU A 433 -43.46 21.67 -25.09
CA LEU A 433 -42.77 21.03 -26.21
C LEU A 433 -42.81 21.91 -27.46
N TYR A 434 -43.96 22.47 -27.83
CA TYR A 434 -44.08 23.37 -28.96
C TYR A 434 -43.19 24.62 -28.82
N SER A 435 -43.13 25.22 -27.63
CA SER A 435 -42.24 26.36 -27.38
C SER A 435 -40.79 26.00 -27.58
N LYS A 436 -40.38 24.78 -27.12
CA LYS A 436 -38.99 24.31 -27.28
C LYS A 436 -38.65 23.93 -28.70
N LEU A 437 -39.57 23.29 -29.46
CA LEU A 437 -39.40 23.02 -30.89
C LEU A 437 -39.19 24.32 -31.66
N LYS A 438 -39.96 25.37 -31.36
CA LYS A 438 -39.83 26.69 -31.98
C LYS A 438 -38.51 27.37 -31.57
N LYS A 439 -38.07 27.22 -30.29
CA LYS A 439 -36.82 27.78 -29.78
C LYS A 439 -35.58 27.18 -30.46
N TYR A 440 -35.60 25.88 -30.75
CA TYR A 440 -34.46 25.14 -31.30
C TYR A 440 -34.58 24.85 -32.81
N ASP A 441 -35.58 25.36 -33.47
CA ASP A 441 -35.86 25.16 -34.89
C ASP A 441 -35.83 23.67 -35.30
N ILE A 442 -36.62 22.87 -34.58
CA ILE A 442 -36.77 21.41 -34.74
C ILE A 442 -38.15 21.09 -35.30
#